data_a0c02b6a84de825c10e33e368d295db3
#
_entry.id   a0c02b6a84de825c10e33e368d295db3
#
_cell.length_a   1.000
_cell.length_b   1.000
_cell.length_c   1.000
_cell.angle_alpha   90.00
_cell.angle_beta   90.00
_cell.angle_gamma   90.00
#
_symmetry.space_group_name_H-M   'P 1'
#
loop_
_entity.id
_entity.type
_entity.pdbx_description
1 polymer ?
#
loop_
_entity_poly.entity_id
_entity_poly.type
_entity_poly.pdbx_seq_one_letter_code
_entity_poly.pdbx_strand_id
1 'polypeptide(L)'
;IVSMNLSMALHGHLKGGPCQAFKSDMKVNVDVNGQEGFYYPDIVVTGDPNEKHDYYIESPKLIVEILSQNALRDRLEKFLVYQHIPTLEEYVIVSQKAKEPEVTIHRRKNEWKRETHTSGEFTLESIGFTGTVADLYD
;
A
#
# COMPACT_ATOMS: atom_id res chain seq x y z
N ILE A 1 -7.45 13.45 4.73
CA ILE A 1 -8.30 13.50 3.53
C ILE A 1 -7.84 12.51 2.48
N VAL A 2 -6.55 12.53 2.14
CA VAL A 2 -6.05 11.60 1.11
C VAL A 2 -6.18 10.14 1.54
N SER A 3 -5.92 9.85 2.80
CA SER A 3 -6.08 8.49 3.35
C SER A 3 -7.53 8.02 3.24
N MET A 4 -8.46 8.89 3.60
CA MET A 4 -9.89 8.57 3.53
C MET A 4 -10.33 8.39 2.08
N ASN A 5 -9.94 9.29 1.19
CA ASN A 5 -10.32 9.21 -0.22
C ASN A 5 -9.82 7.93 -0.87
N LEU A 6 -8.55 7.58 -0.64
CA LEU A 6 -7.99 6.37 -1.20
C LEU A 6 -8.62 5.12 -0.59
N SER A 7 -8.81 5.11 0.72
CA SER A 7 -9.43 3.98 1.41
C SER A 7 -10.84 3.71 0.88
N MET A 8 -11.64 4.76 0.71
CA MET A 8 -13.00 4.63 0.18
C MET A 8 -12.99 4.12 -1.26
N ALA A 9 -12.08 4.63 -2.09
CA ALA A 9 -11.98 4.21 -3.48
C ALA A 9 -11.60 2.73 -3.57
N LEU A 10 -10.65 2.27 -2.75
CA LEU A 10 -10.22 0.89 -2.76
C LEU A 10 -11.30 -0.05 -2.22
N HIS A 11 -11.97 0.33 -1.13
CA HIS A 11 -13.08 -0.48 -0.62
C HIS A 11 -14.19 -0.64 -1.65
N GLY A 12 -14.55 0.43 -2.34
CA GLY A 12 -15.56 0.38 -3.39
C GLY A 12 -15.14 -0.52 -4.54
N HIS A 13 -13.89 -0.42 -4.96
CA HIS A 13 -13.34 -1.24 -6.05
C HIS A 13 -13.30 -2.72 -5.70
N LEU A 14 -12.92 -3.04 -4.46
CA LEU A 14 -12.73 -4.44 -4.04
C LEU A 14 -14.02 -5.12 -3.58
N LYS A 15 -15.10 -4.37 -3.43
CA LYS A 15 -16.37 -4.90 -2.95
C LYS A 15 -16.87 -6.01 -3.87
N GLY A 16 -17.21 -7.14 -3.25
CA GLY A 16 -17.73 -8.31 -3.98
C GLY A 16 -16.63 -9.22 -4.54
N GLY A 17 -15.38 -8.83 -4.47
CA GLY A 17 -14.25 -9.66 -4.90
C GLY A 17 -13.56 -10.35 -3.72
N PRO A 18 -12.50 -11.11 -4.01
CA PRO A 18 -11.79 -11.86 -2.97
C PRO A 18 -10.87 -11.01 -2.10
N CYS A 19 -10.44 -9.84 -2.59
CA CYS A 19 -9.49 -8.99 -1.86
C CYS A 19 -10.20 -8.07 -0.88
N GLN A 20 -9.54 -7.81 0.26
CA GLN A 20 -10.03 -6.89 1.29
C GLN A 20 -8.96 -5.87 1.64
N ALA A 21 -9.39 -4.63 1.85
CA ALA A 21 -8.53 -3.53 2.28
C ALA A 21 -8.73 -3.25 3.77
N PHE A 22 -7.63 -3.00 4.47
CA PHE A 22 -7.63 -2.66 5.89
C PHE A 22 -6.86 -1.36 6.09
N LYS A 23 -7.33 -0.54 7.05
CA LYS A 23 -6.66 0.70 7.41
C LYS A 23 -5.62 0.47 8.52
N SER A 24 -5.06 1.56 9.02
CA SER A 24 -3.90 1.60 9.91
C SER A 24 -4.02 0.86 11.25
N ASP A 25 -5.19 0.38 11.60
CA ASP A 25 -5.39 -0.41 12.82
C ASP A 25 -5.03 -1.89 12.65
N MET A 26 -4.78 -2.32 11.42
CA MET A 26 -4.40 -3.71 11.14
C MET A 26 -2.90 -3.79 10.90
N LYS A 27 -2.21 -4.56 11.74
CA LYS A 27 -0.76 -4.70 11.61
C LYS A 27 -0.39 -5.81 10.62
N VAL A 28 0.78 -5.65 10.01
CA VAL A 28 1.37 -6.63 9.10
C VAL A 28 2.53 -7.30 9.82
N ASN A 29 2.52 -8.63 9.83
CA ASN A 29 3.63 -9.42 10.37
C ASN A 29 4.61 -9.72 9.25
N VAL A 30 5.87 -9.36 9.45
CA VAL A 30 6.95 -9.61 8.49
C VAL A 30 8.02 -10.45 9.16
N ASP A 31 8.41 -11.54 8.51
CA ASP A 31 9.51 -12.38 8.96
C ASP A 31 10.71 -12.13 8.05
N VAL A 32 11.80 -11.64 8.65
CA VAL A 32 13.06 -11.42 7.94
C VAL A 32 14.10 -12.34 8.59
N ASN A 33 14.47 -13.41 7.88
CA ASN A 33 15.49 -14.36 8.33
C ASN A 33 15.20 -14.93 9.74
N GLY A 34 13.95 -15.26 10.02
CA GLY A 34 13.53 -15.83 11.30
C GLY A 34 13.20 -14.80 12.38
N GLN A 35 13.39 -13.52 12.12
CA GLN A 35 13.01 -12.46 13.06
C GLN A 35 11.70 -11.83 12.62
N GLU A 36 10.71 -11.87 13.51
CA GLU A 36 9.41 -11.27 13.26
C GLU A 36 9.39 -9.79 13.60
N GLY A 37 8.72 -9.01 12.76
CA GLY A 37 8.44 -7.62 13.01
C GLY A 37 6.99 -7.32 12.70
N PHE A 38 6.41 -6.34 13.39
CA PHE A 38 5.05 -5.90 13.15
C PHE A 38 5.06 -4.44 12.70
N TYR A 39 4.32 -4.14 11.63
CA TYR A 39 4.25 -2.81 11.04
C TYR A 39 2.79 -2.42 10.84
N TYR A 40 2.51 -1.12 10.84
CA TYR A 40 1.17 -0.60 10.70
C TYR A 40 1.10 0.31 9.47
N PRO A 41 0.97 -0.27 8.26
CA PRO A 41 0.80 0.57 7.06
C PRO A 41 -0.55 1.28 7.08
N ASP A 42 -0.63 2.40 6.38
CA ASP A 42 -1.89 3.17 6.33
C ASP A 42 -3.01 2.36 5.67
N ILE A 43 -2.70 1.63 4.61
CA ILE A 43 -3.66 0.73 3.96
C ILE A 43 -2.92 -0.54 3.57
N VAL A 44 -3.56 -1.68 3.79
CA VAL A 44 -3.06 -2.98 3.35
C VAL A 44 -4.19 -3.75 2.67
N VAL A 45 -3.87 -4.39 1.55
CA VAL A 45 -4.83 -5.24 0.84
C VAL A 45 -4.30 -6.66 0.82
N THR A 46 -5.15 -7.61 1.23
CA THR A 46 -4.86 -9.04 1.13
C THR A 46 -5.90 -9.72 0.26
N GLY A 47 -5.46 -10.70 -0.51
CA GLY A 47 -6.35 -11.53 -1.33
C GLY A 47 -6.25 -12.99 -0.96
N ASP A 48 -5.55 -13.32 0.13
CA ASP A 48 -5.35 -14.69 0.54
C ASP A 48 -6.59 -15.22 1.29
N PRO A 49 -7.32 -16.20 0.72
CA PRO A 49 -8.47 -16.78 1.41
C PRO A 49 -8.08 -17.59 2.63
N ASN A 50 -6.79 -17.88 2.81
CA ASN A 50 -6.27 -18.60 3.97
C ASN A 50 -5.72 -17.66 5.04
N GLU A 51 -5.93 -16.36 4.90
CA GLU A 51 -5.56 -15.39 5.94
C GLU A 51 -6.45 -15.63 7.16
N LYS A 52 -5.85 -16.23 8.21
CA LYS A 52 -6.62 -16.71 9.37
C LYS A 52 -6.49 -15.86 10.62
N HIS A 53 -5.78 -14.74 10.51
CA HIS A 53 -5.49 -13.92 11.66
C HIS A 53 -6.46 -12.74 11.76
N ASP A 54 -7.12 -12.60 12.92
CA ASP A 54 -8.08 -11.52 13.16
C ASP A 54 -7.39 -10.19 13.45
N TYR A 55 -6.13 -10.22 13.87
CA TYR A 55 -5.43 -9.04 14.38
C TYR A 55 -4.23 -8.61 13.56
N TYR A 56 -3.79 -9.43 12.62
CA TYR A 56 -2.65 -9.10 11.78
C TYR A 56 -2.71 -9.82 10.43
N ILE A 57 -1.93 -9.33 9.48
CA ILE A 57 -1.90 -9.86 8.12
C ILE A 57 -0.50 -10.35 7.82
N GLU A 58 -0.38 -11.58 7.32
CA GLU A 58 0.89 -12.18 6.91
C GLU A 58 1.11 -12.17 5.40
N SER A 59 0.02 -12.08 4.64
CA SER A 59 0.05 -12.26 3.18
C SER A 59 -0.52 -11.06 2.44
N PRO A 60 0.02 -9.84 2.68
CA PRO A 60 -0.46 -8.67 1.94
C PRO A 60 -0.06 -8.75 0.47
N LYS A 61 -0.94 -8.24 -0.37
CA LYS A 61 -0.75 -8.14 -1.80
C LYS A 61 -0.32 -6.72 -2.21
N LEU A 62 -0.84 -5.73 -1.49
CA LEU A 62 -0.58 -4.32 -1.72
C LEU A 62 -0.44 -3.61 -0.38
N ILE A 63 0.57 -2.77 -0.24
CA ILE A 63 0.74 -1.90 0.92
C ILE A 63 0.82 -0.46 0.45
N VAL A 64 0.08 0.42 1.11
CA VAL A 64 0.10 1.86 0.85
C VAL A 64 0.52 2.60 2.11
N GLU A 65 1.47 3.52 1.95
CA GLU A 65 1.90 4.46 2.99
C GLU A 65 1.60 5.89 2.53
N ILE A 66 1.01 6.69 3.41
CA ILE A 66 0.72 8.09 3.15
C ILE A 66 1.69 8.88 4.00
N LEU A 67 2.65 9.55 3.38
CA LEU A 67 3.81 10.08 4.08
C LEU A 67 3.99 11.57 3.89
N SER A 68 4.51 12.22 4.94
CA SER A 68 5.05 13.57 4.85
C SER A 68 6.44 13.51 4.22
N GLN A 69 6.93 14.66 3.74
CA GLN A 69 8.26 14.74 3.13
C GLN A 69 9.39 14.40 4.10
N ASN A 70 9.16 14.57 5.40
CA ASN A 70 10.19 14.33 6.42
C ASN A 70 10.35 12.86 6.80
N ALA A 71 9.54 11.97 6.21
CA ALA A 71 9.53 10.55 6.55
C ALA A 71 10.38 9.69 5.62
N LEU A 72 11.29 10.30 4.84
CA LEU A 72 12.06 9.60 3.81
C LEU A 72 12.87 8.42 4.37
N ARG A 73 13.57 8.65 5.49
CA ARG A 73 14.40 7.59 6.08
C ARG A 73 13.56 6.41 6.56
N ASP A 74 12.47 6.70 7.26
CA ASP A 74 11.55 5.68 7.76
C ASP A 74 10.95 4.88 6.60
N ARG A 75 10.60 5.56 5.53
CA ARG A 75 10.07 4.95 4.32
C ARG A 75 11.04 3.96 3.69
N LEU A 76 12.32 4.34 3.59
CA LEU A 76 13.34 3.47 2.99
C LEU A 76 13.56 2.21 3.81
N GLU A 77 13.59 2.33 5.13
CA GLU A 77 13.75 1.18 6.02
C GLU A 77 12.57 0.22 5.89
N LYS A 78 11.34 0.75 5.90
CA LYS A 78 10.13 -0.05 5.75
C LYS A 78 10.06 -0.73 4.38
N PHE A 79 10.44 -0.02 3.32
CA PHE A 79 10.42 -0.56 1.97
C PHE A 79 11.33 -1.78 1.84
N LEU A 80 12.53 -1.71 2.40
CA LEU A 80 13.45 -2.85 2.39
C LEU A 80 12.87 -4.06 3.13
N VAL A 81 12.22 -3.82 4.26
CA VAL A 81 11.59 -4.89 5.04
C VAL A 81 10.42 -5.50 4.28
N TYR A 82 9.53 -4.67 3.72
CA TYR A 82 8.35 -5.17 3.01
C TYR A 82 8.70 -6.01 1.77
N GLN A 83 9.85 -5.78 1.15
CA GLN A 83 10.28 -6.59 0.01
C GLN A 83 10.49 -8.06 0.37
N HIS A 84 10.66 -8.38 1.65
CA HIS A 84 10.78 -9.76 2.13
C HIS A 84 9.45 -10.50 2.20
N ILE A 85 8.33 -9.81 2.03
CA ILE A 85 7.00 -10.44 2.05
C ILE A 85 6.75 -11.11 0.70
N PRO A 86 6.67 -12.46 0.64
CA PRO A 86 6.58 -13.15 -0.65
C PRO A 86 5.36 -12.79 -1.49
N THR A 87 4.25 -12.48 -0.83
CA THR A 87 2.98 -12.20 -1.51
C THR A 87 2.86 -10.76 -1.99
N LEU A 88 3.72 -9.85 -1.50
CA LEU A 88 3.60 -8.44 -1.83
C LEU A 88 3.95 -8.17 -3.29
N GLU A 89 3.02 -7.61 -4.04
CA GLU A 89 3.18 -7.28 -5.46
C GLU A 89 3.49 -5.81 -5.67
N GLU A 90 2.92 -4.93 -4.84
CA GLU A 90 3.09 -3.49 -5.00
C GLU A 90 3.23 -2.80 -3.65
N TYR A 91 4.14 -1.82 -3.60
CA TYR A 91 4.28 -0.90 -2.50
C TYR A 91 4.08 0.50 -3.02
N VAL A 92 3.13 1.23 -2.44
CA VAL A 92 2.69 2.54 -2.93
C VAL A 92 2.89 3.59 -1.85
N ILE A 93 3.47 4.71 -2.25
CA ILE A 93 3.70 5.84 -1.37
C ILE A 93 2.94 7.03 -1.92
N VAL A 94 2.08 7.63 -1.09
CA VAL A 94 1.26 8.76 -1.50
C VAL A 94 1.62 9.97 -0.65
N SER A 95 1.85 11.11 -1.29
CA SER A 95 2.13 12.35 -0.58
C SER A 95 0.93 12.77 0.26
N GLN A 96 1.20 13.18 1.50
CA GLN A 96 0.17 13.72 2.38
C GLN A 96 -0.29 15.11 1.97
N LYS A 97 0.53 15.86 1.24
CA LYS A 97 0.29 17.27 0.93
C LYS A 97 -0.44 17.46 -0.39
N ALA A 98 -1.62 18.09 -0.34
CA ALA A 98 -2.40 18.41 -1.52
C ALA A 98 -1.66 19.39 -2.46
N LYS A 99 -0.76 20.21 -1.94
CA LYS A 99 0.02 21.17 -2.75
C LYS A 99 1.15 20.49 -3.53
N GLU A 100 1.52 19.28 -3.15
CA GLU A 100 2.56 18.51 -3.80
C GLU A 100 2.04 17.09 -4.03
N PRO A 101 1.00 16.94 -4.88
CA PRO A 101 0.38 15.63 -5.09
C PRO A 101 1.37 14.69 -5.77
N GLU A 102 1.48 13.50 -5.23
CA GLU A 102 2.40 12.49 -5.77
C GLU A 102 1.97 11.10 -5.35
N VAL A 103 1.96 10.18 -6.32
CA VAL A 103 1.77 8.76 -6.10
C VAL A 103 2.98 8.05 -6.67
N THR A 104 3.70 7.32 -5.83
CA THR A 104 4.86 6.55 -6.24
C THR A 104 4.57 5.07 -6.07
N ILE A 105 4.76 4.30 -7.14
CA ILE A 105 4.46 2.87 -7.17
C ILE A 105 5.74 2.09 -7.39
N HIS A 106 5.98 1.10 -6.52
CA HIS A 106 7.07 0.14 -6.67
C HIS A 106 6.46 -1.24 -6.86
N ARG A 107 6.73 -1.88 -8.01
CA ARG A 107 6.17 -3.20 -8.33
C ARG A 107 7.26 -4.27 -8.32
N ARG A 108 6.95 -5.40 -7.71
CA ARG A 108 7.86 -6.55 -7.71
C ARG A 108 8.24 -6.96 -9.12
N LYS A 109 7.28 -6.99 -10.04
CA LYS A 109 7.53 -7.41 -11.43
C LYS A 109 8.50 -6.52 -12.18
N ASN A 110 8.71 -5.29 -11.73
CA ASN A 110 9.63 -4.32 -12.32
C ASN A 110 10.88 -4.13 -11.45
N GLU A 111 11.22 -5.13 -10.63
CA GLU A 111 12.36 -5.09 -9.73
C GLU A 111 12.28 -3.93 -8.74
N TRP A 112 11.06 -3.56 -8.33
CA TRP A 112 10.77 -2.50 -7.39
C TRP A 112 11.21 -1.10 -7.86
N LYS A 113 11.39 -0.91 -9.16
CA LYS A 113 11.75 0.41 -9.71
C LYS A 113 10.64 1.42 -9.45
N ARG A 114 11.04 2.66 -9.23
CA ARG A 114 10.09 3.72 -8.91
C ARG A 114 9.33 4.19 -10.15
N GLU A 115 8.02 4.26 -10.04
CA GLU A 115 7.13 4.85 -11.02
C GLU A 115 6.36 5.98 -10.32
N THR A 116 6.51 7.23 -10.75
CA THR A 116 5.95 8.39 -10.07
C THR A 116 4.90 9.08 -10.94
N HIS A 117 3.78 9.41 -10.33
CA HIS A 117 2.67 10.15 -10.95
C HIS A 117 2.37 11.38 -10.13
N THR A 118 2.41 12.55 -10.77
CA THR A 118 2.06 13.82 -10.14
C THR A 118 0.74 14.40 -10.67
N SER A 119 0.21 13.80 -11.73
CA SER A 119 -1.07 14.18 -12.34
C SER A 119 -1.59 13.02 -13.18
N GLY A 120 -2.84 13.09 -13.58
CA GLY A 120 -3.44 12.08 -14.47
C GLY A 120 -3.75 10.78 -13.75
N GLU A 121 -3.84 9.73 -14.53
CA GLU A 121 -4.22 8.41 -14.05
C GLU A 121 -3.01 7.61 -13.56
N PHE A 122 -3.26 6.77 -12.56
CA PHE A 122 -2.32 5.74 -12.12
C PHE A 122 -3.06 4.41 -11.97
N THR A 123 -2.35 3.31 -12.09
CA THR A 123 -2.95 1.98 -11.99
C THR A 123 -2.22 1.15 -10.93
N LEU A 124 -2.99 0.57 -10.01
CA LEU A 124 -2.51 -0.42 -9.05
C LEU A 124 -2.80 -1.79 -9.67
N GLU A 125 -1.80 -2.34 -10.34
CA GLU A 125 -1.98 -3.55 -11.16
C GLU A 125 -2.33 -4.78 -10.34
N SER A 126 -1.85 -4.85 -9.10
CA SER A 126 -2.12 -6.00 -8.22
C SER A 126 -3.61 -6.23 -7.98
N ILE A 127 -4.41 -5.17 -8.03
CA ILE A 127 -5.85 -5.23 -7.78
C ILE A 127 -6.68 -4.69 -8.95
N GLY A 128 -6.03 -4.36 -10.08
CA GLY A 128 -6.73 -3.86 -11.27
C GLY A 128 -7.44 -2.53 -11.06
N PHE A 129 -6.94 -1.69 -10.17
CA PHE A 129 -7.54 -0.40 -9.86
C PHE A 129 -6.86 0.74 -10.63
N THR A 130 -7.65 1.55 -11.33
CA THR A 130 -7.16 2.78 -11.94
C THR A 130 -7.86 3.97 -11.31
N GLY A 131 -7.08 4.91 -10.81
CA GLY A 131 -7.58 6.15 -10.23
C GLY A 131 -6.87 7.35 -10.85
N THR A 132 -7.26 8.55 -10.42
CA THR A 132 -6.59 9.78 -10.82
C THR A 132 -5.93 10.41 -9.60
N VAL A 133 -4.77 11.03 -9.82
CA VAL A 133 -4.06 11.71 -8.73
C VAL A 133 -4.94 12.78 -8.10
N ALA A 134 -5.63 13.57 -8.93
CA ALA A 134 -6.49 14.66 -8.44
C ALA A 134 -7.57 14.17 -7.47
N ASP A 135 -8.17 13.01 -7.74
CA ASP A 135 -9.27 12.49 -6.91
C ASP A 135 -8.83 12.13 -5.49
N LEU A 136 -7.55 11.87 -5.27
CA LEU A 136 -7.04 11.55 -3.94
C LEU A 136 -7.02 12.75 -3.01
N TYR A 137 -6.94 13.96 -3.57
CA TYR A 137 -6.74 15.19 -2.80
C TYR A 137 -7.97 16.10 -2.73
N ASP A 138 -9.06 15.66 -3.28
CA ASP A 138 -10.32 16.45 -3.29
C ASP A 138 -11.10 16.37 -1.96
#